data_33e0c80fac4463c5c28c577e192f9d32
#
_entry.id   33e0c80fac4463c5c28c577e192f9d32
#
_cell.length_a   1.000
_cell.length_b   1.000
_cell.length_c   1.000
_cell.angle_alpha   90.00
_cell.angle_beta   90.00
_cell.angle_gamma   90.00
#
_symmetry.space_group_name_H-M   'P 1'
#
loop_
_entity.id
_entity.type
_entity.pdbx_description
1 polymer ?
#
loop_
_entity_poly.entity_id
_entity_poly.type
_entity_poly.pdbx_seq_one_letter_code
_entity_poly.pdbx_strand_id
1 'polypeptide(L)'
;MGGVFELFGEGQRFLQFSNLRAGNESDEGNAATKLDLTLATGNNSTLFDNLAGEDRTLQSARSAINLLTFQCFAPGGRIGVAKRNGKETAGKGSSNHAPCTPSSMVHTLMLGQNLLETIHQNLLTRESVTDSYGPNGWGIPAWELPVEKREDKTAVENSTLTHLGRLVPLSRAIRLNDGGFSIILANGLEYPIFPAFREATATVIKRKGELAILSASTNRSLWRQLAAVSVRRQADADATSGPLALNRLRPSAETNIWVGALVTDKAKIEDVVESTYSLPAGMFSEFGRASYERGVAYAEELEGGLIQSVKTYASALKVTSPAYNRARQQFWTRVEQHLSALFDLARNTDLAADLPNCPWGKAVQAAAFDAYDQSCPHQTPRQIEAYALGLRKLTFRPKNQQPTPLAHE
;
A
#
# COMPACT_ATOMS: atom_id res chain seq x y z
N MET A 1 35.40 6.44 3.57
CA MET A 1 33.98 6.02 3.35
C MET A 1 33.78 4.48 3.33
N GLY A 2 34.77 3.64 3.56
CA GLY A 2 34.66 2.18 3.45
C GLY A 2 33.89 1.46 4.56
N GLY A 3 33.75 2.01 5.75
CA GLY A 3 33.22 1.26 6.90
C GLY A 3 31.71 1.36 7.18
N VAL A 4 30.98 2.25 6.50
CA VAL A 4 29.57 2.53 6.83
C VAL A 4 28.60 1.47 6.31
N PHE A 5 29.02 0.69 5.31
CA PHE A 5 28.20 -0.37 4.68
C PHE A 5 28.61 -1.79 5.10
N GLU A 6 29.45 -1.91 6.11
CA GLU A 6 29.86 -3.21 6.63
C GLU A 6 28.69 -3.88 7.38
N LEU A 7 28.41 -5.14 7.05
CA LEU A 7 27.39 -5.95 7.74
C LEU A 7 27.92 -6.61 9.02
N PHE A 8 29.20 -6.95 9.03
CA PHE A 8 29.87 -7.66 10.11
C PHE A 8 31.15 -6.90 10.52
N GLY A 9 31.74 -7.24 11.64
CA GLY A 9 32.97 -6.58 12.14
C GLY A 9 32.74 -5.84 13.46
N GLU A 10 33.79 -5.24 13.99
CA GLU A 10 33.83 -4.62 15.33
C GLU A 10 33.28 -3.18 15.33
N GLY A 11 33.26 -2.51 14.17
CA GLY A 11 32.84 -1.11 14.04
C GLY A 11 31.33 -0.89 13.96
N GLN A 12 30.94 0.27 13.46
CA GLN A 12 29.55 0.56 13.11
C GLN A 12 29.14 -0.30 11.93
N ARG A 13 28.05 -1.02 12.10
CA ARG A 13 27.50 -1.93 11.07
C ARG A 13 26.32 -1.27 10.38
N PHE A 14 26.18 -1.52 9.08
CA PHE A 14 25.12 -0.95 8.26
C PHE A 14 23.72 -1.26 8.83
N LEU A 15 22.95 -0.21 9.13
CA LEU A 15 21.58 -0.27 9.69
C LEU A 15 21.44 -1.12 10.96
N GLN A 16 22.53 -1.32 11.70
CA GLN A 16 22.55 -2.14 12.90
C GLN A 16 22.98 -1.30 14.11
N PHE A 17 22.66 -1.82 15.31
CA PHE A 17 22.98 -1.21 16.58
C PHE A 17 24.14 -1.97 17.22
N SER A 18 25.33 -1.43 17.15
CA SER A 18 26.56 -2.04 17.67
C SER A 18 26.55 -2.30 19.18
N ASN A 19 25.73 -1.51 19.92
CA ASN A 19 25.57 -1.59 21.38
C ASN A 19 24.47 -2.56 21.83
N LEU A 20 23.85 -3.31 20.90
CA LEU A 20 22.80 -4.29 21.19
C LEU A 20 23.43 -5.66 21.50
N ARG A 21 22.98 -6.28 22.57
CA ARG A 21 23.40 -7.63 23.02
C ARG A 21 22.18 -8.46 23.38
N ALA A 22 22.31 -9.77 23.38
CA ALA A 22 21.28 -10.69 23.87
C ALA A 22 20.91 -10.39 25.33
N GLY A 23 19.69 -10.67 25.70
CA GLY A 23 19.19 -10.48 27.08
C GLY A 23 19.91 -11.34 28.08
N ASN A 24 20.16 -12.61 27.74
CA ASN A 24 20.92 -13.60 28.52
C ASN A 24 22.12 -14.07 27.71
N GLU A 25 23.19 -14.50 28.36
CA GLU A 25 24.39 -15.05 27.71
C GLU A 25 24.13 -16.33 26.94
N SER A 26 23.12 -17.11 27.37
CA SER A 26 22.67 -18.33 26.68
C SER A 26 21.66 -18.09 25.55
N ASP A 27 21.29 -16.84 25.29
CA ASP A 27 20.32 -16.48 24.26
C ASP A 27 21.05 -16.26 22.91
N GLU A 28 20.92 -17.21 22.02
CA GLU A 28 21.47 -17.12 20.66
C GLU A 28 20.74 -16.12 19.78
N GLY A 29 19.67 -15.53 20.28
CA GLY A 29 18.81 -14.59 19.55
C GLY A 29 17.76 -15.27 18.69
N ASN A 30 17.28 -14.56 17.67
CA ASN A 30 16.32 -15.11 16.72
C ASN A 30 17.05 -15.59 15.45
N ALA A 31 16.48 -16.54 14.72
CA ALA A 31 17.01 -16.91 13.41
C ALA A 31 17.05 -15.69 12.47
N ALA A 32 18.13 -15.54 11.69
CA ALA A 32 18.30 -14.41 10.76
C ALA A 32 17.20 -14.35 9.69
N THR A 33 16.58 -15.48 9.38
CA THR A 33 15.42 -15.60 8.48
C THR A 33 14.21 -14.77 8.93
N LYS A 34 14.15 -14.35 10.20
CA LYS A 34 13.13 -13.42 10.69
C LYS A 34 13.15 -12.04 10.01
N LEU A 35 14.29 -11.67 9.41
CA LEU A 35 14.38 -10.45 8.60
C LEU A 35 13.66 -10.57 7.25
N ASP A 36 13.42 -11.79 6.80
CA ASP A 36 12.76 -12.05 5.53
C ASP A 36 11.24 -12.18 5.74
N LEU A 37 10.52 -11.12 5.39
CA LEU A 37 9.07 -11.06 5.56
C LEU A 37 8.29 -12.04 4.68
N THR A 38 8.96 -12.71 3.73
CA THR A 38 8.36 -13.75 2.87
C THR A 38 8.41 -15.13 3.49
N LEU A 39 9.24 -15.32 4.52
CA LEU A 39 9.40 -16.60 5.19
C LEU A 39 8.49 -16.73 6.42
N ALA A 40 8.02 -17.94 6.68
CA ALA A 40 7.29 -18.22 7.90
C ALA A 40 8.21 -18.14 9.11
N THR A 41 7.80 -17.44 10.17
CA THR A 41 8.57 -17.28 11.39
C THR A 41 7.69 -17.43 12.62
N GLY A 42 8.01 -18.38 13.49
CA GLY A 42 7.27 -18.60 14.74
C GLY A 42 5.75 -18.78 14.51
N ASN A 43 4.92 -17.90 15.04
CA ASN A 43 3.46 -17.95 14.89
C ASN A 43 2.94 -17.34 13.57
N ASN A 44 3.81 -16.77 12.75
CA ASN A 44 3.44 -16.19 11.48
C ASN A 44 3.70 -17.20 10.35
N SER A 45 2.68 -17.98 10.02
CA SER A 45 2.69 -18.80 8.81
C SER A 45 2.48 -17.89 7.60
N THR A 46 3.28 -18.08 6.55
CA THR A 46 3.03 -17.46 5.25
C THR A 46 2.35 -18.47 4.32
N LEU A 47 1.68 -18.00 3.28
CA LEU A 47 0.97 -18.88 2.35
C LEU A 47 1.92 -19.80 1.58
N PHE A 48 3.15 -19.37 1.35
CA PHE A 48 4.11 -20.04 0.47
C PHE A 48 5.28 -20.73 1.20
N ASP A 49 5.40 -20.53 2.51
CA ASP A 49 6.47 -21.12 3.30
C ASP A 49 5.92 -21.83 4.53
N ASN A 50 6.05 -23.16 4.54
CA ASN A 50 5.61 -24.04 5.63
C ASN A 50 6.77 -24.54 6.51
N LEU A 51 7.99 -24.04 6.29
CA LEU A 51 9.20 -24.50 6.97
C LEU A 51 9.55 -23.60 8.17
N ALA A 52 8.56 -23.17 8.92
CA ALA A 52 8.75 -22.39 10.13
C ALA A 52 9.56 -23.18 11.16
N GLY A 53 10.71 -22.66 11.57
CA GLY A 53 11.55 -23.28 12.60
C GLY A 53 12.73 -24.11 12.06
N GLU A 54 12.92 -24.21 10.75
CA GLU A 54 14.16 -24.75 10.21
C GLU A 54 15.31 -23.73 10.28
N ASP A 55 16.49 -24.19 10.65
CA ASP A 55 17.72 -23.40 10.64
C ASP A 55 18.13 -23.11 9.20
N ARG A 56 17.82 -21.89 8.76
CA ARG A 56 18.19 -21.39 7.44
C ARG A 56 19.15 -20.22 7.58
N THR A 57 20.16 -20.21 6.72
CA THR A 57 21.12 -19.11 6.65
C THR A 57 20.74 -18.13 5.54
N LEU A 58 20.93 -16.83 5.79
CA LEU A 58 20.82 -15.81 4.76
C LEU A 58 22.20 -15.45 4.23
N GLN A 59 22.35 -15.42 2.91
CA GLN A 59 23.54 -14.87 2.27
C GLN A 59 23.66 -13.39 2.61
N SER A 60 24.88 -12.84 2.71
CA SER A 60 25.13 -11.45 3.09
C SER A 60 24.38 -10.43 2.25
N ALA A 61 24.33 -10.62 0.92
CA ALA A 61 23.56 -9.74 0.03
C ALA A 61 22.05 -9.73 0.35
N ARG A 62 21.48 -10.91 0.64
CA ARG A 62 20.08 -11.03 1.05
C ARG A 62 19.84 -10.43 2.44
N SER A 63 20.79 -10.60 3.37
CA SER A 63 20.73 -9.97 4.68
C SER A 63 20.70 -8.46 4.59
N ALA A 64 21.50 -7.84 3.70
CA ALA A 64 21.49 -6.40 3.48
C ALA A 64 20.13 -5.89 2.97
N ILE A 65 19.56 -6.55 1.96
CA ILE A 65 18.24 -6.20 1.41
C ILE A 65 17.15 -6.41 2.47
N ASN A 66 17.21 -7.52 3.21
CA ASN A 66 16.23 -7.82 4.24
C ASN A 66 16.31 -6.86 5.42
N LEU A 67 17.50 -6.35 5.79
CA LEU A 67 17.63 -5.28 6.78
C LEU A 67 16.87 -4.02 6.35
N LEU A 68 17.05 -3.58 5.08
CA LEU A 68 16.31 -2.44 4.53
C LEU A 68 14.80 -2.68 4.60
N THR A 69 14.36 -3.81 4.08
CA THR A 69 12.93 -4.17 4.05
C THR A 69 12.34 -4.25 5.45
N PHE A 70 13.02 -4.90 6.37
CA PHE A 70 12.55 -5.08 7.74
C PHE A 70 12.48 -3.76 8.50
N GLN A 71 13.44 -2.84 8.30
CA GLN A 71 13.40 -1.51 8.91
C GLN A 71 12.20 -0.69 8.41
N CYS A 72 11.85 -0.81 7.13
CA CYS A 72 10.74 -0.06 6.54
C CYS A 72 9.36 -0.71 6.81
N PHE A 73 9.27 -2.04 6.76
CA PHE A 73 8.02 -2.77 6.65
C PHE A 73 7.77 -3.81 7.75
N ALA A 74 8.63 -3.91 8.78
CA ALA A 74 8.39 -4.87 9.86
C ALA A 74 7.00 -4.66 10.48
N PRO A 75 6.15 -5.71 10.56
CA PRO A 75 4.91 -5.62 11.30
C PRO A 75 5.19 -5.39 12.78
N GLY A 76 4.26 -4.82 13.49
CA GLY A 76 4.32 -4.73 14.94
C GLY A 76 4.36 -6.12 15.58
N GLY A 77 4.31 -6.17 16.88
CA GLY A 77 4.20 -7.43 17.60
C GLY A 77 5.18 -7.56 18.75
N ARG A 78 5.21 -8.72 19.34
CA ARG A 78 6.01 -8.99 20.53
C ARG A 78 7.49 -9.16 20.15
N ILE A 79 8.35 -8.41 20.84
CA ILE A 79 9.80 -8.48 20.74
C ILE A 79 10.37 -9.05 22.05
N GLY A 80 11.42 -9.88 21.98
CA GLY A 80 12.14 -10.41 23.12
C GLY A 80 12.88 -9.32 23.90
N VAL A 81 13.45 -9.68 25.04
CA VAL A 81 14.32 -8.82 25.84
C VAL A 81 15.74 -8.86 25.26
N ALA A 82 16.33 -7.68 25.08
CA ALA A 82 17.74 -7.51 24.71
C ALA A 82 18.38 -6.51 25.66
N LYS A 83 19.70 -6.36 25.61
CA LYS A 83 20.43 -5.33 26.35
C LYS A 83 20.99 -4.29 25.38
N ARG A 84 20.72 -3.03 25.64
CA ARG A 84 21.29 -1.90 24.91
C ARG A 84 22.11 -1.07 25.89
N ASN A 85 23.40 -0.85 25.60
CA ASN A 85 24.32 -0.18 26.52
C ASN A 85 24.29 -0.81 27.93
N GLY A 86 24.24 -2.15 28.04
CA GLY A 86 24.20 -2.86 29.30
C GLY A 86 22.84 -2.84 30.03
N LYS A 87 21.86 -2.08 29.57
CA LYS A 87 20.51 -2.00 30.17
C LYS A 87 19.51 -2.83 29.37
N GLU A 88 18.62 -3.50 30.07
CA GLU A 88 17.54 -4.27 29.45
C GLU A 88 16.58 -3.36 28.68
N THR A 89 16.22 -3.81 27.47
CA THR A 89 15.17 -3.19 26.68
C THR A 89 13.79 -3.70 27.12
N ALA A 90 12.76 -2.87 26.96
CA ALA A 90 11.39 -3.28 27.26
C ALA A 90 10.94 -4.39 26.27
N GLY A 91 11.06 -5.65 26.69
CA GLY A 91 10.81 -6.81 25.82
C GLY A 91 9.42 -7.42 25.89
N LYS A 92 8.59 -7.04 26.84
CA LYS A 92 7.26 -7.63 27.02
C LYS A 92 6.11 -6.83 26.37
N GLY A 93 6.41 -5.68 25.79
CA GLY A 93 5.43 -4.86 25.08
C GLY A 93 5.36 -5.19 23.60
N SER A 94 4.26 -4.84 22.94
CA SER A 94 4.16 -4.85 21.49
C SER A 94 5.04 -3.75 20.91
N SER A 95 5.82 -4.05 19.89
CA SER A 95 6.41 -3.01 19.05
C SER A 95 5.35 -2.42 18.13
N ASN A 96 5.47 -1.13 17.82
CA ASN A 96 4.65 -0.51 16.80
C ASN A 96 5.02 -1.04 15.40
N HIS A 97 4.13 -0.88 14.44
CA HIS A 97 4.45 -1.12 13.04
C HIS A 97 5.62 -0.24 12.60
N ALA A 98 6.41 -0.72 11.64
CA ALA A 98 7.37 0.10 10.94
C ALA A 98 6.66 1.25 10.19
N PRO A 99 7.32 2.41 9.99
CA PRO A 99 6.62 3.61 9.50
C PRO A 99 6.11 3.57 8.05
N CYS A 100 6.48 2.56 7.26
CA CYS A 100 5.96 2.38 5.90
C CYS A 100 4.75 1.45 5.82
N THR A 101 4.26 0.90 6.95
CA THR A 101 3.11 -0.02 6.97
C THR A 101 1.82 0.51 7.58
N PRO A 102 1.77 1.67 8.29
CA PRO A 102 0.54 2.11 8.94
C PRO A 102 -0.64 2.10 7.98
N SER A 103 -1.77 1.54 8.44
CA SER A 103 -3.00 1.48 7.65
C SER A 103 -2.85 0.80 6.28
N SER A 104 -1.91 -0.14 6.12
CA SER A 104 -1.61 -0.75 4.81
C SER A 104 -1.31 0.29 3.73
N MET A 105 -0.37 1.19 4.04
CA MET A 105 0.02 2.33 3.21
C MET A 105 0.32 1.92 1.78
N VAL A 106 -0.28 2.62 0.83
CA VAL A 106 0.00 2.46 -0.60
C VAL A 106 1.23 3.26 -0.97
N HIS A 107 2.23 2.58 -1.53
CA HIS A 107 3.44 3.14 -2.09
C HIS A 107 3.37 3.17 -3.61
N THR A 108 3.93 4.19 -4.22
CA THR A 108 3.96 4.34 -5.67
C THR A 108 5.34 4.75 -6.14
N LEU A 109 5.84 4.06 -7.16
CA LEU A 109 7.09 4.37 -7.83
C LEU A 109 6.85 4.62 -9.32
N MET A 110 7.54 5.61 -9.86
CA MET A 110 7.61 5.85 -11.30
C MET A 110 8.55 4.81 -11.91
N LEU A 111 8.12 4.12 -12.95
CA LEU A 111 8.91 3.10 -13.62
C LEU A 111 9.54 3.66 -14.89
N GLY A 112 10.87 3.57 -14.97
CA GLY A 112 11.64 3.75 -16.21
C GLY A 112 11.77 2.44 -16.99
N GLN A 113 12.44 2.50 -18.13
CA GLN A 113 12.71 1.32 -18.97
C GLN A 113 13.73 0.36 -18.33
N ASN A 114 14.50 0.85 -17.37
CA ASN A 114 15.49 0.09 -16.61
C ASN A 114 15.61 0.63 -15.18
N LEU A 115 16.39 -0.07 -14.33
CA LEU A 115 16.55 0.28 -12.93
C LEU A 115 17.13 1.69 -12.74
N LEU A 116 18.10 2.09 -13.56
CA LEU A 116 18.74 3.41 -13.46
C LEU A 116 17.73 4.53 -13.73
N GLU A 117 16.92 4.40 -14.77
CA GLU A 117 15.84 5.35 -15.06
C GLU A 117 14.79 5.37 -13.96
N THR A 118 14.40 4.20 -13.45
CA THR A 118 13.47 4.08 -12.33
C THR A 118 14.00 4.83 -11.11
N ILE A 119 15.27 4.64 -10.76
CA ILE A 119 15.91 5.40 -9.66
C ILE A 119 15.84 6.90 -9.95
N HIS A 120 16.28 7.32 -11.13
CA HIS A 120 16.31 8.74 -11.50
C HIS A 120 14.91 9.38 -11.49
N GLN A 121 13.87 8.67 -11.90
CA GLN A 121 12.50 9.20 -11.89
C GLN A 121 11.96 9.40 -10.47
N ASN A 122 12.44 8.62 -9.50
CA ASN A 122 11.98 8.69 -8.11
C ASN A 122 12.88 9.55 -7.20
N LEU A 123 14.05 9.99 -7.68
CA LEU A 123 14.89 10.93 -6.93
C LEU A 123 14.20 12.30 -6.85
N LEU A 124 14.17 12.87 -5.66
CA LEU A 124 13.67 14.21 -5.43
C LEU A 124 14.73 15.26 -5.78
N THR A 125 14.31 16.37 -6.39
CA THR A 125 15.19 17.54 -6.58
C THR A 125 15.32 18.31 -5.27
N ARG A 126 16.32 19.20 -5.19
CA ARG A 126 16.49 20.09 -4.04
C ARG A 126 15.23 20.92 -3.76
N GLU A 127 14.62 21.44 -4.82
CA GLU A 127 13.38 22.20 -4.74
C GLU A 127 12.24 21.34 -4.16
N SER A 128 12.00 20.15 -4.70
CA SER A 128 10.96 19.23 -4.20
C SER A 128 11.18 18.83 -2.74
N VAL A 129 12.45 18.68 -2.30
CA VAL A 129 12.75 18.39 -0.89
C VAL A 129 12.46 19.61 -0.03
N THR A 130 12.87 20.82 -0.46
CA THR A 130 12.60 22.06 0.28
C THR A 130 11.09 22.32 0.40
N ASP A 131 10.34 22.13 -0.67
CA ASP A 131 8.88 22.32 -0.68
C ASP A 131 8.15 21.31 0.22
N SER A 132 8.67 20.10 0.33
CA SER A 132 8.00 19.01 1.03
C SER A 132 8.42 18.89 2.50
N TYR A 133 9.68 19.16 2.80
CA TYR A 133 10.31 18.95 4.11
C TYR A 133 10.82 20.25 4.75
N GLY A 134 10.73 21.40 4.04
CA GLY A 134 11.24 22.68 4.50
C GLY A 134 12.73 22.92 4.16
N PRO A 135 13.27 24.08 4.50
CA PRO A 135 14.63 24.52 4.10
C PRO A 135 15.74 23.60 4.62
N ASN A 136 15.54 22.97 5.78
CA ASN A 136 16.48 22.01 6.39
C ASN A 136 16.09 20.55 6.10
N GLY A 137 15.26 20.31 5.10
CA GLY A 137 14.61 19.05 4.84
C GLY A 137 15.47 17.91 4.29
N TRP A 138 16.79 18.14 4.04
CA TRP A 138 17.66 17.07 3.57
C TRP A 138 17.95 16.03 4.65
N GLY A 139 18.35 16.45 5.84
CA GLY A 139 18.72 15.58 6.95
C GLY A 139 19.99 14.77 6.72
N ILE A 140 20.16 13.75 7.55
CA ILE A 140 21.32 12.83 7.56
C ILE A 140 20.80 11.41 7.32
N PRO A 141 21.44 10.59 6.45
CA PRO A 141 21.05 9.20 6.29
C PRO A 141 21.12 8.43 7.61
N ALA A 142 20.16 7.54 7.85
CA ALA A 142 20.07 6.82 9.11
C ALA A 142 21.31 5.98 9.44
N TRP A 143 22.06 5.53 8.44
CA TRP A 143 23.31 4.79 8.62
C TRP A 143 24.52 5.65 8.97
N GLU A 144 24.41 6.97 8.91
CA GLU A 144 25.43 7.93 9.34
C GLU A 144 25.10 8.59 10.67
N LEU A 145 23.88 8.43 11.17
CA LEU A 145 23.41 8.99 12.43
C LEU A 145 23.42 7.92 13.52
N PRO A 146 24.30 8.01 14.54
CA PRO A 146 24.29 7.07 15.65
C PRO A 146 23.01 7.24 16.48
N VAL A 147 22.33 6.13 16.76
CA VAL A 147 21.12 6.09 17.61
C VAL A 147 21.44 5.34 18.89
N GLU A 148 21.39 6.05 20.01
CA GLU A 148 21.74 5.48 21.32
C GLU A 148 20.54 4.91 22.08
N LYS A 149 19.36 5.48 21.90
CA LYS A 149 18.15 5.09 22.63
C LYS A 149 16.89 5.17 21.76
N ARG A 150 15.83 4.56 22.24
CA ARG A 150 14.53 4.49 21.55
C ARG A 150 13.90 5.88 21.36
N GLU A 151 13.99 6.72 22.38
CA GLU A 151 13.37 8.04 22.45
C GLU A 151 14.35 9.15 22.04
N ASP A 152 15.28 8.85 21.15
CA ASP A 152 16.23 9.81 20.62
C ASP A 152 15.51 10.85 19.74
N LYS A 153 15.27 12.03 20.31
CA LYS A 153 14.51 13.09 19.62
C LYS A 153 15.17 13.51 18.30
N THR A 154 16.49 13.68 18.29
CA THR A 154 17.22 14.08 17.08
C THR A 154 17.08 13.05 15.99
N ALA A 155 17.22 11.78 16.32
CA ALA A 155 17.07 10.69 15.36
C ALA A 155 15.61 10.55 14.89
N VAL A 156 14.62 10.71 15.77
CA VAL A 156 13.20 10.68 15.40
C VAL A 156 12.85 11.87 14.50
N GLU A 157 13.27 13.09 14.86
CA GLU A 157 13.05 14.28 14.03
C GLU A 157 13.71 14.13 12.65
N ASN A 158 14.96 13.68 12.62
CA ASN A 158 15.64 13.39 11.37
C ASN A 158 14.87 12.39 10.51
N SER A 159 14.38 11.29 11.08
CA SER A 159 13.67 10.24 10.35
C SER A 159 12.22 10.57 9.99
N THR A 160 11.63 11.59 10.58
CA THR A 160 10.22 11.97 10.30
C THR A 160 10.10 13.24 9.48
N LEU A 161 11.02 14.18 9.63
CA LEU A 161 10.93 15.52 9.05
C LEU A 161 11.96 15.78 7.95
N THR A 162 12.84 14.81 7.63
CA THR A 162 13.85 15.00 6.58
C THR A 162 13.80 13.87 5.54
N HIS A 163 14.27 14.18 4.35
CA HIS A 163 14.26 13.24 3.22
C HIS A 163 15.24 12.09 3.42
N LEU A 164 16.53 12.38 3.69
CA LEU A 164 17.56 11.35 3.84
C LEU A 164 17.35 10.51 5.11
N GLY A 165 16.94 11.13 6.20
CA GLY A 165 16.62 10.42 7.44
C GLY A 165 15.45 9.47 7.29
N ARG A 166 14.50 9.79 6.38
CA ARG A 166 13.34 8.96 6.13
C ARG A 166 13.59 7.80 5.17
N LEU A 167 14.64 7.82 4.35
CA LEU A 167 14.92 6.75 3.37
C LEU A 167 14.91 5.35 3.99
N VAL A 168 15.52 5.21 5.17
CA VAL A 168 15.47 3.95 5.94
C VAL A 168 15.20 4.29 7.40
N PRO A 169 13.94 4.23 7.84
CA PRO A 169 13.62 4.44 9.24
C PRO A 169 14.16 3.29 10.10
N LEU A 170 14.88 3.59 11.19
CA LEU A 170 15.38 2.58 12.11
C LEU A 170 14.30 2.13 13.08
N SER A 171 13.26 1.48 12.58
CA SER A 171 12.09 1.06 13.36
C SER A 171 12.40 -0.11 14.30
N ARG A 172 13.49 -0.83 14.04
CA ARG A 172 13.95 -1.95 14.85
C ARG A 172 15.43 -1.78 15.19
N ALA A 173 15.80 -2.06 16.42
CA ALA A 173 17.18 -2.26 16.79
C ALA A 173 17.56 -3.69 16.44
N ILE A 174 18.47 -3.84 15.51
CA ILE A 174 18.91 -5.12 14.97
C ILE A 174 20.43 -5.22 15.11
N ARG A 175 20.93 -6.41 15.44
CA ARG A 175 22.33 -6.77 15.32
C ARG A 175 22.42 -8.20 14.76
N LEU A 176 23.07 -8.35 13.63
CA LEU A 176 23.44 -9.66 13.09
C LEU A 176 24.57 -10.26 13.94
N ASN A 177 24.45 -11.50 14.32
CA ASN A 177 25.57 -12.25 14.91
C ASN A 177 26.60 -12.59 13.82
N ASP A 178 27.86 -12.74 14.24
CA ASP A 178 28.94 -13.07 13.33
C ASP A 178 28.64 -14.40 12.64
N GLY A 179 28.74 -14.42 11.31
CA GLY A 179 28.29 -15.55 10.49
C GLY A 179 26.87 -15.45 9.93
N GLY A 180 26.04 -14.50 10.39
CA GLY A 180 24.72 -14.22 9.79
C GLY A 180 23.64 -15.27 10.06
N PHE A 181 23.82 -16.17 11.03
CA PHE A 181 22.85 -17.23 11.36
C PHE A 181 21.72 -16.74 12.26
N SER A 182 21.99 -15.80 13.15
CA SER A 182 21.02 -15.28 14.09
C SER A 182 21.10 -13.77 14.23
N ILE A 183 20.04 -13.18 14.78
CA ILE A 183 19.90 -11.75 15.04
C ILE A 183 19.48 -11.50 16.48
N ILE A 184 19.98 -10.42 17.04
CA ILE A 184 19.42 -9.82 18.23
C ILE A 184 18.46 -8.72 17.79
N LEU A 185 17.25 -8.73 18.32
CA LEU A 185 16.18 -7.84 17.92
C LEU A 185 15.56 -7.13 19.12
N ALA A 186 15.46 -5.80 19.03
CA ALA A 186 14.77 -4.97 20.02
C ALA A 186 13.99 -3.84 19.35
N ASN A 187 13.27 -3.05 20.13
CA ASN A 187 12.60 -1.84 19.63
C ASN A 187 13.65 -0.83 19.13
N GLY A 188 13.46 -0.34 17.91
CA GLY A 188 14.21 0.76 17.32
C GLY A 188 13.68 2.12 17.77
N LEU A 189 13.71 3.12 16.88
CA LEU A 189 13.15 4.44 17.15
C LEU A 189 11.63 4.37 17.32
N GLU A 190 11.10 5.17 18.22
CA GLU A 190 9.67 5.33 18.42
C GLU A 190 9.13 6.42 17.49
N TYR A 191 8.38 5.99 16.49
CA TYR A 191 7.79 6.90 15.51
C TYR A 191 6.44 7.44 15.96
N PRO A 192 6.16 8.73 15.68
CA PRO A 192 4.82 9.28 15.85
C PRO A 192 3.87 8.68 14.82
N ILE A 193 2.57 8.85 15.04
CA ILE A 193 1.53 8.49 14.07
C ILE A 193 1.47 9.52 12.92
N PHE A 194 1.01 9.10 11.75
CA PHE A 194 0.67 10.03 10.67
C PHE A 194 -0.42 11.03 11.17
N PRO A 195 -0.37 12.35 10.85
CA PRO A 195 0.43 12.97 9.79
C PRO A 195 1.78 13.59 10.25
N ALA A 196 2.29 13.24 11.41
CA ALA A 196 3.52 13.84 11.95
C ALA A 196 4.81 13.44 11.22
N PHE A 197 4.71 12.66 10.14
CA PHE A 197 5.86 12.33 9.27
C PHE A 197 5.49 12.47 7.78
N ARG A 198 6.50 12.48 6.92
CA ARG A 198 6.36 12.50 5.47
C ARG A 198 6.92 11.21 4.88
N GLU A 199 6.17 10.60 3.97
CA GLU A 199 6.61 9.45 3.19
C GLU A 199 6.54 9.82 1.70
N ALA A 200 7.70 9.83 1.03
CA ALA A 200 7.83 10.34 -0.33
C ALA A 200 7.04 9.55 -1.37
N THR A 201 6.87 8.26 -1.13
CA THR A 201 6.18 7.33 -2.05
C THR A 201 4.70 7.17 -1.75
N ALA A 202 4.22 7.68 -0.62
CA ALA A 202 2.82 7.56 -0.20
C ALA A 202 1.92 8.60 -0.87
N THR A 203 0.66 8.20 -1.02
CA THR A 203 -0.43 9.09 -1.42
C THR A 203 -1.19 9.54 -0.19
N VAL A 204 -1.35 10.85 -0.03
CA VAL A 204 -2.15 11.48 1.02
C VAL A 204 -3.52 11.84 0.45
N ILE A 205 -4.57 11.51 1.17
CA ILE A 205 -5.96 11.82 0.81
C ILE A 205 -6.63 12.60 1.93
N LYS A 206 -7.67 13.35 1.59
CA LYS A 206 -8.55 13.98 2.58
C LYS A 206 -9.74 13.04 2.87
N ARG A 207 -9.89 12.63 4.11
CA ARG A 207 -10.97 11.76 4.56
C ARG A 207 -11.68 12.40 5.74
N LYS A 208 -12.98 12.72 5.59
CA LYS A 208 -13.78 13.41 6.62
C LYS A 208 -13.15 14.72 7.11
N GLY A 209 -12.49 15.45 6.22
CA GLY A 209 -11.83 16.71 6.55
C GLY A 209 -10.39 16.58 7.08
N GLU A 210 -9.92 15.39 7.42
CA GLU A 210 -8.58 15.13 7.95
C GLU A 210 -7.67 14.48 6.90
N LEU A 211 -6.37 14.73 7.03
CA LEU A 211 -5.37 14.07 6.20
C LEU A 211 -5.24 12.61 6.61
N ALA A 212 -5.27 11.72 5.64
CA ALA A 212 -5.09 10.29 5.82
C ALA A 212 -4.18 9.71 4.72
N ILE A 213 -3.58 8.57 4.99
CA ILE A 213 -2.81 7.82 3.99
C ILE A 213 -3.78 7.00 3.15
N LEU A 214 -3.54 6.95 1.83
CA LEU A 214 -4.22 6.01 0.95
C LEU A 214 -3.86 4.58 1.37
N SER A 215 -4.88 3.77 1.64
CA SER A 215 -4.75 2.42 2.17
C SER A 215 -5.16 1.38 1.15
N ALA A 216 -4.43 0.27 1.10
CA ALA A 216 -4.83 -0.92 0.35
C ALA A 216 -5.67 -1.87 1.22
N SER A 217 -6.39 -2.74 0.56
CA SER A 217 -7.09 -3.87 1.18
C SER A 217 -7.17 -5.03 0.19
N THR A 218 -7.29 -6.25 0.69
CA THR A 218 -7.46 -7.47 -0.13
C THR A 218 -8.77 -7.51 -0.94
N ASN A 219 -9.73 -6.66 -0.57
CA ASN A 219 -11.06 -6.64 -1.18
C ASN A 219 -11.25 -5.55 -2.25
N ARG A 220 -10.22 -4.74 -2.51
CA ARG A 220 -10.32 -3.62 -3.45
C ARG A 220 -9.05 -3.50 -4.28
N SER A 221 -9.15 -3.75 -5.58
CA SER A 221 -8.04 -3.60 -6.53
C SER A 221 -7.50 -2.17 -6.55
N LEU A 222 -6.18 -2.02 -6.65
CA LEU A 222 -5.48 -0.74 -6.61
C LEU A 222 -5.88 0.22 -7.73
N TRP A 223 -6.25 -0.31 -8.91
CA TRP A 223 -6.69 0.52 -10.02
C TRP A 223 -7.90 1.41 -9.68
N ARG A 224 -8.75 1.02 -8.74
CA ARG A 224 -9.90 1.83 -8.30
C ARG A 224 -9.49 3.10 -7.52
N GLN A 225 -8.21 3.27 -7.24
CA GLN A 225 -7.67 4.37 -6.43
C GLN A 225 -6.61 5.21 -7.20
N LEU A 226 -6.36 4.91 -8.47
CA LEU A 226 -5.29 5.57 -9.25
C LEU A 226 -5.53 7.07 -9.47
N ALA A 227 -6.76 7.53 -9.42
CA ALA A 227 -7.05 8.96 -9.48
C ALA A 227 -6.34 9.73 -8.35
N ALA A 228 -6.41 9.22 -7.11
CA ALA A 228 -5.72 9.84 -5.98
C ALA A 228 -4.19 9.79 -6.13
N VAL A 229 -3.67 8.66 -6.64
CA VAL A 229 -2.22 8.48 -6.90
C VAL A 229 -1.70 9.49 -7.94
N SER A 230 -2.51 9.85 -8.93
CA SER A 230 -2.11 10.75 -10.02
C SER A 230 -2.22 12.25 -9.71
N VAL A 231 -2.61 12.63 -8.50
CA VAL A 231 -2.68 14.03 -8.08
C VAL A 231 -1.30 14.59 -7.80
N ARG A 232 -0.91 15.64 -8.51
CA ARG A 232 0.31 16.38 -8.18
C ARG A 232 0.10 17.20 -6.91
N ARG A 233 1.10 17.20 -6.04
CA ARG A 233 1.07 18.04 -4.84
C ARG A 233 1.07 19.52 -5.24
N GLN A 234 0.12 20.25 -4.72
CA GLN A 234 0.12 21.71 -4.77
C GLN A 234 0.81 22.28 -3.51
N ALA A 235 1.19 23.55 -3.55
CA ALA A 235 1.88 24.22 -2.45
C ALA A 235 1.07 24.21 -1.13
N ASP A 236 -0.26 24.18 -1.23
CA ASP A 236 -1.13 24.10 -0.06
C ASP A 236 -1.17 22.67 0.51
N ALA A 237 -0.67 22.52 1.72
CA ALA A 237 -0.39 21.25 2.37
C ALA A 237 -1.62 20.38 2.68
N ASP A 238 -2.85 20.90 2.55
CA ASP A 238 -4.09 20.27 3.01
C ASP A 238 -4.89 19.55 1.93
N ALA A 239 -4.32 19.34 0.75
CA ALA A 239 -4.98 18.68 -0.35
C ALA A 239 -4.50 17.23 -0.55
N THR A 240 -5.33 16.41 -1.22
CA THR A 240 -4.91 15.11 -1.75
C THR A 240 -3.66 15.28 -2.61
N SER A 241 -2.66 14.44 -2.38
CA SER A 241 -1.42 14.45 -3.16
C SER A 241 -0.87 13.05 -3.36
N GLY A 242 -0.50 12.71 -4.57
CA GLY A 242 0.22 11.50 -4.91
C GLY A 242 1.68 11.52 -4.40
N PRO A 243 2.50 10.56 -4.86
CA PRO A 243 3.90 10.47 -4.47
C PRO A 243 4.68 11.72 -4.90
N LEU A 244 5.69 12.11 -4.11
CA LEU A 244 6.43 13.37 -4.34
C LEU A 244 7.18 13.37 -5.69
N ALA A 245 7.66 12.23 -6.14
CA ALA A 245 8.33 12.10 -7.43
C ALA A 245 7.44 12.53 -8.62
N LEU A 246 6.13 12.45 -8.48
CA LEU A 246 5.16 12.85 -9.50
C LEU A 246 5.27 14.34 -9.88
N ASN A 247 5.65 15.20 -8.94
CA ASN A 247 5.77 16.64 -9.21
C ASN A 247 6.88 16.96 -10.22
N ARG A 248 7.85 16.09 -10.37
CA ARG A 248 8.99 16.20 -11.30
C ARG A 248 8.64 15.82 -12.72
N LEU A 249 7.67 14.95 -12.88
CA LEU A 249 7.29 14.45 -14.19
C LEU A 249 6.57 15.52 -15.00
N ARG A 250 6.91 15.60 -16.29
CA ARG A 250 6.15 16.33 -17.31
C ARG A 250 5.50 15.28 -18.23
N PRO A 251 4.35 14.73 -17.87
CA PRO A 251 3.73 13.67 -18.63
C PRO A 251 3.22 14.23 -19.95
N SER A 252 4.02 14.07 -20.98
CA SER A 252 3.62 14.33 -22.38
C SER A 252 3.07 13.07 -23.06
N ALA A 253 3.25 11.92 -22.43
CA ALA A 253 2.90 10.60 -22.91
C ALA A 253 2.38 9.73 -21.74
N GLU A 254 2.28 8.43 -21.98
CA GLU A 254 1.97 7.47 -20.92
C GLU A 254 3.08 7.41 -19.86
N THR A 255 2.71 7.30 -18.61
CA THR A 255 3.63 7.18 -17.48
C THR A 255 3.42 5.83 -16.82
N ASN A 256 4.47 5.02 -16.80
CA ASN A 256 4.44 3.73 -16.12
C ASN A 256 4.67 3.93 -14.63
N ILE A 257 3.83 3.31 -13.82
CA ILE A 257 3.95 3.31 -12.37
C ILE A 257 3.83 1.90 -11.81
N TRP A 258 4.55 1.63 -10.74
CA TRP A 258 4.29 0.52 -9.83
C TRP A 258 3.55 1.06 -8.61
N VAL A 259 2.51 0.35 -8.18
CA VAL A 259 1.73 0.68 -6.98
C VAL A 259 1.63 -0.58 -6.15
N GLY A 260 1.94 -0.48 -4.86
CA GLY A 260 1.91 -1.63 -3.98
C GLY A 260 1.75 -1.28 -2.51
N ALA A 261 1.35 -2.26 -1.72
CA ALA A 261 1.20 -2.16 -0.28
C ALA A 261 1.38 -3.50 0.41
N LEU A 262 1.92 -3.45 1.61
CA LEU A 262 1.87 -4.56 2.55
C LEU A 262 0.57 -4.46 3.34
N VAL A 263 -0.38 -5.34 3.07
CA VAL A 263 -1.66 -5.38 3.80
C VAL A 263 -1.43 -6.07 5.14
N THR A 264 -1.73 -5.37 6.22
CA THR A 264 -1.49 -5.87 7.58
C THR A 264 -2.74 -5.76 8.45
N ASP A 265 -2.99 -6.78 9.27
CA ASP A 265 -3.89 -6.70 10.42
C ASP A 265 -3.06 -6.85 11.71
N LYS A 266 -2.96 -5.77 12.49
CA LYS A 266 -2.10 -5.68 13.67
C LYS A 266 -0.65 -6.07 13.33
N ALA A 267 -0.13 -7.14 13.97
CA ALA A 267 1.22 -7.64 13.76
C ALA A 267 1.32 -8.74 12.68
N LYS A 268 0.23 -9.01 11.95
CA LYS A 268 0.17 -10.06 10.93
C LYS A 268 0.17 -9.43 9.54
N ILE A 269 0.99 -9.97 8.66
CA ILE A 269 0.92 -9.70 7.22
C ILE A 269 -0.20 -10.58 6.67
N GLU A 270 -1.19 -9.97 6.02
CA GLU A 270 -2.29 -10.68 5.39
C GLU A 270 -2.00 -10.93 3.91
N ASP A 271 -1.42 -9.93 3.23
CA ASP A 271 -1.16 -10.01 1.80
C ASP A 271 -0.13 -8.97 1.37
N VAL A 272 0.42 -9.16 0.18
CA VAL A 272 1.18 -8.16 -0.58
C VAL A 272 0.39 -7.88 -1.84
N VAL A 273 -0.20 -6.69 -1.93
CA VAL A 273 -0.92 -6.27 -3.13
C VAL A 273 -0.05 -5.34 -3.95
N GLU A 274 0.15 -5.67 -5.23
CA GLU A 274 0.94 -4.85 -6.14
C GLU A 274 0.43 -4.96 -7.57
N SER A 275 0.65 -3.90 -8.35
CA SER A 275 0.35 -3.87 -9.78
C SER A 275 1.16 -2.78 -10.48
N THR A 276 1.33 -2.95 -11.78
CA THR A 276 1.91 -1.93 -12.66
C THR A 276 0.84 -1.39 -13.60
N TYR A 277 0.88 -0.08 -13.83
CA TYR A 277 -0.08 0.60 -14.70
C TYR A 277 0.63 1.57 -15.63
N SER A 278 0.15 1.65 -16.89
CA SER A 278 0.51 2.71 -17.83
C SER A 278 -0.57 3.79 -17.79
N LEU A 279 -0.31 4.87 -17.08
CA LEU A 279 -1.24 5.97 -16.91
C LEU A 279 -1.18 6.92 -18.12
N PRO A 280 -2.30 7.18 -18.82
CA PRO A 280 -2.33 8.17 -19.88
C PRO A 280 -2.11 9.59 -19.31
N ALA A 281 -1.59 10.49 -20.15
CA ALA A 281 -1.32 11.89 -19.76
C ALA A 281 -2.55 12.59 -19.16
N GLY A 282 -3.75 12.23 -19.60
CA GLY A 282 -5.02 12.75 -19.08
C GLY A 282 -5.22 12.49 -17.58
N MET A 283 -4.66 11.41 -17.03
CA MET A 283 -4.72 11.13 -15.58
C MET A 283 -4.05 12.19 -14.71
N PHE A 284 -3.15 12.99 -15.28
CA PHE A 284 -2.47 14.07 -14.57
C PHE A 284 -3.16 15.43 -14.74
N SER A 285 -4.27 15.48 -15.48
CA SER A 285 -5.17 16.63 -15.58
C SER A 285 -6.38 16.46 -14.65
N GLU A 286 -7.00 17.54 -14.23
CA GLU A 286 -8.19 17.51 -13.39
C GLU A 286 -9.38 16.84 -14.10
N PHE A 287 -9.65 17.24 -15.34
CA PHE A 287 -10.76 16.70 -16.13
C PHE A 287 -10.59 15.20 -16.45
N GLY A 288 -9.39 14.78 -16.84
CA GLY A 288 -9.15 13.36 -17.12
C GLY A 288 -9.26 12.49 -15.86
N ARG A 289 -8.75 12.95 -14.71
CA ARG A 289 -8.95 12.26 -13.43
C ARG A 289 -10.43 12.17 -13.05
N ALA A 290 -11.17 13.29 -13.16
CA ALA A 290 -12.59 13.30 -12.86
C ALA A 290 -13.37 12.33 -13.76
N SER A 291 -13.02 12.24 -15.04
CA SER A 291 -13.64 11.28 -15.98
C SER A 291 -13.32 9.84 -15.59
N TYR A 292 -12.08 9.55 -15.19
CA TYR A 292 -11.68 8.24 -14.68
C TYR A 292 -12.46 7.88 -13.39
N GLU A 293 -12.53 8.79 -12.42
CA GLU A 293 -13.29 8.60 -11.17
C GLU A 293 -14.77 8.33 -11.41
N ARG A 294 -15.37 9.06 -12.35
CA ARG A 294 -16.76 8.78 -12.77
C ARG A 294 -16.92 7.38 -13.33
N GLY A 295 -15.95 6.91 -14.13
CA GLY A 295 -15.93 5.53 -14.62
C GLY A 295 -15.83 4.50 -13.50
N VAL A 296 -14.99 4.72 -12.50
CA VAL A 296 -14.89 3.84 -11.31
C VAL A 296 -16.20 3.88 -10.51
N ALA A 297 -16.74 5.06 -10.23
CA ALA A 297 -18.00 5.22 -9.50
C ALA A 297 -19.18 4.52 -10.20
N TYR A 298 -19.23 4.59 -11.53
CA TYR A 298 -20.23 3.89 -12.32
C TYR A 298 -20.15 2.36 -12.15
N ALA A 299 -18.94 1.79 -12.12
CA ALA A 299 -18.76 0.37 -11.85
C ALA A 299 -19.18 -0.01 -10.42
N GLU A 300 -18.87 0.85 -9.43
CA GLU A 300 -19.29 0.65 -8.03
C GLU A 300 -20.83 0.73 -7.86
N GLU A 301 -21.50 1.59 -8.61
CA GLU A 301 -22.95 1.68 -8.64
C GLU A 301 -23.57 0.39 -9.20
N LEU A 302 -23.03 -0.13 -10.31
CA LEU A 302 -23.51 -1.39 -10.90
C LEU A 302 -23.23 -2.61 -10.01
N GLU A 303 -22.10 -2.63 -9.30
CA GLU A 303 -21.87 -3.63 -8.23
C GLU A 303 -22.97 -3.57 -7.17
N GLY A 304 -23.33 -2.37 -6.70
CA GLY A 304 -24.41 -2.17 -5.75
C GLY A 304 -25.74 -2.74 -6.27
N GLY A 305 -26.07 -2.47 -7.52
CA GLY A 305 -27.24 -3.04 -8.23
C GLY A 305 -27.20 -4.56 -8.30
N LEU A 306 -26.05 -5.14 -8.68
CA LEU A 306 -25.83 -6.58 -8.72
C LEU A 306 -26.06 -7.24 -7.35
N ILE A 307 -25.52 -6.68 -6.28
CA ILE A 307 -25.72 -7.19 -4.92
C ILE A 307 -27.20 -7.19 -4.54
N GLN A 308 -27.94 -6.13 -4.86
CA GLN A 308 -29.39 -6.06 -4.60
C GLN A 308 -30.18 -7.07 -5.44
N SER A 309 -29.76 -7.30 -6.69
CA SER A 309 -30.37 -8.30 -7.57
C SER A 309 -30.21 -9.71 -7.02
N VAL A 310 -29.00 -10.08 -6.59
CA VAL A 310 -28.72 -11.39 -5.96
C VAL A 310 -29.49 -11.56 -4.65
N LYS A 311 -29.59 -10.51 -3.83
CA LYS A 311 -30.39 -10.54 -2.59
C LYS A 311 -31.89 -10.73 -2.89
N THR A 312 -32.40 -10.07 -3.91
CA THR A 312 -33.82 -10.19 -4.32
C THR A 312 -34.11 -11.61 -4.80
N TYR A 313 -33.25 -12.18 -5.64
CA TYR A 313 -33.34 -13.57 -6.09
C TYR A 313 -33.34 -14.54 -4.90
N ALA A 314 -32.36 -14.43 -3.99
CA ALA A 314 -32.26 -15.29 -2.82
C ALA A 314 -33.50 -15.19 -1.89
N SER A 315 -34.03 -13.98 -1.70
CA SER A 315 -35.22 -13.73 -0.90
C SER A 315 -36.44 -14.40 -1.48
N ALA A 316 -36.66 -14.33 -2.82
CA ALA A 316 -37.76 -14.98 -3.51
C ALA A 316 -37.73 -16.52 -3.37
N LEU A 317 -36.53 -17.09 -3.29
CA LEU A 317 -36.33 -18.52 -3.06
C LEU A 317 -36.25 -18.91 -1.57
N LYS A 318 -36.28 -17.92 -0.64
CA LYS A 318 -36.10 -18.12 0.81
C LYS A 318 -34.74 -18.74 1.13
N VAL A 319 -33.69 -18.37 0.38
CA VAL A 319 -32.29 -18.76 0.64
C VAL A 319 -31.70 -17.87 1.71
N THR A 320 -31.16 -18.47 2.77
CA THR A 320 -30.63 -17.75 3.93
C THR A 320 -29.20 -17.18 3.70
N SER A 321 -28.43 -17.78 2.79
CA SER A 321 -27.07 -17.38 2.49
C SER A 321 -26.92 -17.05 1.00
N PRO A 322 -27.24 -15.83 0.57
CA PRO A 322 -27.13 -15.43 -0.82
C PRO A 322 -25.67 -15.37 -1.30
N ALA A 323 -25.43 -15.78 -2.55
CA ALA A 323 -24.11 -15.89 -3.17
C ALA A 323 -23.53 -14.52 -3.62
N TYR A 324 -23.82 -13.43 -2.91
CA TYR A 324 -23.40 -12.09 -3.35
C TYR A 324 -21.88 -11.90 -3.37
N ASN A 325 -21.11 -12.55 -2.48
CA ASN A 325 -19.64 -12.46 -2.51
C ASN A 325 -19.07 -13.08 -3.79
N ARG A 326 -19.64 -14.22 -4.23
CA ARG A 326 -19.26 -14.85 -5.50
C ARG A 326 -19.59 -13.95 -6.69
N ALA A 327 -20.80 -13.37 -6.70
CA ALA A 327 -21.22 -12.44 -7.77
C ALA A 327 -20.29 -11.21 -7.82
N ARG A 328 -19.96 -10.64 -6.67
CA ARG A 328 -19.01 -9.52 -6.55
C ARG A 328 -17.65 -9.87 -7.13
N GLN A 329 -17.08 -11.00 -6.73
CA GLN A 329 -15.77 -11.44 -7.21
C GLN A 329 -15.78 -11.64 -8.73
N GLN A 330 -16.78 -12.33 -9.26
CA GLN A 330 -16.94 -12.54 -10.71
C GLN A 330 -17.07 -11.23 -11.47
N PHE A 331 -17.85 -10.28 -10.94
CA PHE A 331 -18.00 -8.96 -11.52
C PHE A 331 -16.67 -8.23 -11.64
N TRP A 332 -15.95 -8.07 -10.53
CA TRP A 332 -14.69 -7.33 -10.53
C TRP A 332 -13.59 -8.00 -11.35
N THR A 333 -13.53 -9.33 -11.36
CA THR A 333 -12.60 -10.07 -12.22
C THR A 333 -12.83 -9.78 -13.70
N ARG A 334 -14.09 -9.65 -14.13
CA ARG A 334 -14.41 -9.29 -15.52
C ARG A 334 -14.14 -7.82 -15.82
N VAL A 335 -14.56 -6.94 -14.93
CA VAL A 335 -14.36 -5.49 -15.10
C VAL A 335 -12.86 -5.16 -15.25
N GLU A 336 -12.01 -5.83 -14.50
CA GLU A 336 -10.55 -5.62 -14.55
C GLU A 336 -9.94 -5.95 -15.92
N GLN A 337 -10.53 -6.84 -16.69
CA GLN A 337 -10.08 -7.16 -18.05
C GLN A 337 -10.29 -6.00 -19.04
N HIS A 338 -11.06 -4.98 -18.66
CA HIS A 338 -11.42 -3.84 -19.51
C HIS A 338 -10.81 -2.50 -19.05
N LEU A 339 -9.73 -2.53 -18.27
CA LEU A 339 -9.08 -1.31 -17.75
C LEU A 339 -8.61 -0.35 -18.83
N SER A 340 -8.24 -0.85 -20.02
CA SER A 340 -7.91 0.02 -21.15
C SER A 340 -9.05 0.97 -21.52
N ALA A 341 -10.29 0.48 -21.53
CA ALA A 341 -11.47 1.30 -21.79
C ALA A 341 -11.76 2.31 -20.65
N LEU A 342 -11.40 1.99 -19.41
CA LEU A 342 -11.45 2.94 -18.30
C LEU A 342 -10.42 4.06 -18.47
N PHE A 343 -9.18 3.72 -18.87
CA PHE A 343 -8.15 4.72 -19.15
C PHE A 343 -8.50 5.61 -20.36
N ASP A 344 -9.28 5.08 -21.32
CA ASP A 344 -9.75 5.89 -22.44
C ASP A 344 -10.68 7.03 -22.01
N LEU A 345 -11.38 6.93 -20.88
CA LEU A 345 -12.13 8.04 -20.29
C LEU A 345 -11.23 9.21 -19.89
N ALA A 346 -10.00 8.91 -19.44
CA ALA A 346 -9.02 9.94 -19.12
C ALA A 346 -8.32 10.50 -20.36
N ARG A 347 -8.22 9.72 -21.45
CA ARG A 347 -7.68 10.18 -22.75
C ARG A 347 -8.67 11.06 -23.49
N ASN A 348 -9.95 10.69 -23.42
CA ASN A 348 -11.06 11.38 -24.08
C ASN A 348 -12.21 11.59 -23.10
N THR A 349 -12.27 12.77 -22.48
CA THR A 349 -13.25 13.11 -21.44
C THR A 349 -14.70 13.13 -21.94
N ASP A 350 -14.93 13.27 -23.26
CA ASP A 350 -16.27 13.27 -23.85
C ASP A 350 -16.94 11.89 -23.68
N LEU A 351 -16.16 10.81 -23.65
CA LEU A 351 -16.70 9.47 -23.40
C LEU A 351 -17.40 9.36 -22.03
N ALA A 352 -16.97 10.15 -21.06
CA ALA A 352 -17.55 10.17 -19.72
C ALA A 352 -18.89 10.94 -19.66
N ALA A 353 -19.30 11.65 -20.70
CA ALA A 353 -20.59 12.31 -20.77
C ALA A 353 -21.75 11.29 -20.90
N ASP A 354 -21.51 10.18 -21.60
CA ASP A 354 -22.50 9.11 -21.77
C ASP A 354 -21.90 7.75 -21.38
N LEU A 355 -21.59 7.60 -20.09
CA LEU A 355 -20.98 6.38 -19.53
C LEU A 355 -21.72 5.09 -19.89
N PRO A 356 -23.06 5.02 -19.85
CA PRO A 356 -23.77 3.79 -20.18
C PRO A 356 -23.53 3.28 -21.61
N ASN A 357 -23.29 4.16 -22.55
CA ASN A 357 -23.15 3.83 -23.96
C ASN A 357 -21.69 3.79 -24.44
N CYS A 358 -20.74 4.29 -23.65
CA CYS A 358 -19.32 4.20 -23.98
C CYS A 358 -18.77 2.77 -23.84
N PRO A 359 -17.58 2.46 -24.39
CA PRO A 359 -17.00 1.12 -24.32
C PRO A 359 -16.84 0.60 -22.88
N TRP A 360 -16.38 1.45 -21.94
CA TRP A 360 -16.28 1.10 -20.53
C TRP A 360 -17.64 0.75 -19.92
N GLY A 361 -18.63 1.60 -20.11
CA GLY A 361 -19.95 1.39 -19.54
C GLY A 361 -20.61 0.11 -20.04
N LYS A 362 -20.49 -0.20 -21.34
CA LYS A 362 -20.98 -1.46 -21.92
C LYS A 362 -20.28 -2.67 -21.32
N ALA A 363 -18.95 -2.61 -21.15
CA ALA A 363 -18.19 -3.69 -20.55
C ALA A 363 -18.60 -3.94 -19.08
N VAL A 364 -18.76 -2.88 -18.28
CA VAL A 364 -19.21 -2.98 -16.88
C VAL A 364 -20.63 -3.54 -16.78
N GLN A 365 -21.55 -3.09 -17.66
CA GLN A 365 -22.92 -3.65 -17.72
C GLN A 365 -22.90 -5.13 -18.07
N ALA A 366 -22.17 -5.55 -19.10
CA ALA A 366 -22.03 -6.96 -19.48
C ALA A 366 -21.48 -7.79 -18.31
N ALA A 367 -20.43 -7.30 -17.63
CA ALA A 367 -19.86 -7.96 -16.45
C ALA A 367 -20.89 -8.15 -15.32
N ALA A 368 -21.78 -7.16 -15.11
CA ALA A 368 -22.82 -7.24 -14.09
C ALA A 368 -23.90 -8.27 -14.45
N PHE A 369 -24.33 -8.31 -15.70
CA PHE A 369 -25.28 -9.31 -16.18
C PHE A 369 -24.71 -10.71 -16.12
N ASP A 370 -23.50 -10.93 -16.58
CA ASP A 370 -22.83 -12.24 -16.54
C ASP A 370 -22.63 -12.74 -15.12
N ALA A 371 -22.21 -11.85 -14.20
CA ALA A 371 -22.04 -12.20 -12.80
C ALA A 371 -23.39 -12.56 -12.12
N TYR A 372 -24.47 -11.86 -12.48
CA TYR A 372 -25.82 -12.19 -12.03
C TYR A 372 -26.27 -13.53 -12.55
N ASP A 373 -26.15 -13.76 -13.86
CA ASP A 373 -26.54 -14.98 -14.54
C ASP A 373 -25.86 -16.22 -13.93
N GLN A 374 -24.56 -16.15 -13.74
CA GLN A 374 -23.78 -17.25 -13.16
C GLN A 374 -24.03 -17.48 -11.67
N SER A 375 -24.50 -16.46 -10.95
CA SER A 375 -24.73 -16.54 -9.50
C SER A 375 -26.16 -16.89 -9.15
N CYS A 376 -27.09 -16.76 -10.10
CA CYS A 376 -28.55 -16.95 -9.92
C CYS A 376 -29.11 -17.98 -10.91
N PRO A 377 -29.03 -19.29 -10.60
CA PRO A 377 -29.57 -20.34 -11.46
C PRO A 377 -31.05 -20.13 -11.78
N HIS A 378 -31.48 -20.43 -13.03
CA HIS A 378 -32.83 -20.23 -13.53
C HIS A 378 -33.36 -21.44 -14.34
N GLN A 379 -33.10 -22.64 -13.80
CA GLN A 379 -33.45 -23.91 -14.44
C GLN A 379 -34.88 -24.42 -14.10
N THR A 380 -35.41 -24.03 -12.94
CA THR A 380 -36.75 -24.42 -12.50
C THR A 380 -37.73 -23.25 -12.57
N PRO A 381 -39.05 -23.48 -12.71
CA PRO A 381 -40.06 -22.41 -12.79
C PRO A 381 -39.93 -21.38 -11.66
N ARG A 382 -39.74 -21.87 -10.44
CA ARG A 382 -39.54 -20.99 -9.26
C ARG A 382 -38.26 -20.18 -9.33
N GLN A 383 -37.16 -20.75 -9.84
CA GLN A 383 -35.92 -20.05 -10.06
C GLN A 383 -36.04 -19.02 -11.18
N ILE A 384 -36.79 -19.32 -12.26
CA ILE A 384 -37.03 -18.38 -13.36
C ILE A 384 -37.79 -17.15 -12.84
N GLU A 385 -38.83 -17.34 -12.03
CA GLU A 385 -39.55 -16.23 -11.41
C GLU A 385 -38.61 -15.37 -10.50
N ALA A 386 -37.87 -16.03 -9.61
CA ALA A 386 -36.92 -15.35 -8.74
C ALA A 386 -35.84 -14.60 -9.53
N TYR A 387 -35.32 -15.20 -10.61
CA TYR A 387 -34.35 -14.59 -11.51
C TYR A 387 -34.91 -13.33 -12.16
N ALA A 388 -36.13 -13.39 -12.69
CA ALA A 388 -36.81 -12.24 -13.30
C ALA A 388 -37.02 -11.10 -12.29
N LEU A 389 -37.39 -11.42 -11.04
CA LEU A 389 -37.55 -10.43 -9.97
C LEU A 389 -36.20 -9.74 -9.62
N GLY A 390 -35.12 -10.51 -9.51
CA GLY A 390 -33.78 -9.95 -9.25
C GLY A 390 -33.26 -9.12 -10.43
N LEU A 391 -33.43 -9.61 -11.68
CA LEU A 391 -33.00 -8.94 -12.90
C LEU A 391 -33.56 -7.51 -13.01
N ARG A 392 -34.81 -7.30 -12.59
CA ARG A 392 -35.46 -5.99 -12.56
C ARG A 392 -34.67 -4.98 -11.72
N LYS A 393 -33.97 -5.41 -10.67
CA LYS A 393 -33.15 -4.53 -9.84
C LYS A 393 -31.85 -4.12 -10.53
N LEU A 394 -31.32 -4.98 -11.38
CA LEU A 394 -30.13 -4.68 -12.16
C LEU A 394 -30.42 -3.71 -13.32
N THR A 395 -31.60 -3.80 -13.91
CA THR A 395 -32.01 -2.99 -15.08
C THR A 395 -32.73 -1.70 -14.72
N PHE A 396 -33.33 -1.61 -13.52
CA PHE A 396 -34.07 -0.43 -13.08
C PHE A 396 -33.10 0.61 -12.49
N ARG A 397 -32.81 1.67 -13.24
CA ARG A 397 -32.17 2.86 -12.72
C ARG A 397 -33.19 3.69 -11.94
N PRO A 398 -32.90 4.17 -10.73
CA PRO A 398 -33.71 5.20 -10.11
C PRO A 398 -33.65 6.46 -10.99
N LYS A 399 -34.80 6.98 -11.38
CA LYS A 399 -34.98 8.20 -12.17
C LYS A 399 -34.71 9.48 -11.38
N ASN A 400 -33.73 9.59 -10.53
CA ASN A 400 -33.38 10.84 -9.85
C ASN A 400 -31.94 10.79 -9.34
N GLN A 401 -31.03 11.18 -10.18
CA GLN A 401 -29.87 11.98 -9.77
C GLN A 401 -29.60 12.99 -10.87
N GLN A 402 -30.20 14.17 -10.72
CA GLN A 402 -29.70 15.37 -11.38
C GLN A 402 -28.28 15.59 -10.90
N PRO A 403 -27.33 15.94 -11.78
CA PRO A 403 -26.00 16.32 -11.36
C PRO A 403 -26.11 17.49 -10.40
N THR A 404 -25.55 17.34 -9.21
CA THR A 404 -25.38 18.49 -8.29
C THR A 404 -24.57 19.55 -9.03
N PRO A 405 -25.06 20.77 -9.16
CA PRO A 405 -24.28 21.84 -9.77
C PRO A 405 -22.99 22.02 -8.96
N LEU A 406 -21.85 22.05 -9.63
CA LEU A 406 -20.60 22.49 -9.06
C LEU A 406 -20.85 23.87 -8.43
N ALA A 407 -20.74 23.95 -7.10
CA ALA A 407 -20.73 25.22 -6.41
C ALA A 407 -19.47 25.97 -6.88
N HIS A 408 -19.68 27.00 -7.68
CA HIS A 408 -18.72 28.06 -7.88
C HIS A 408 -18.70 28.88 -6.59
N GLU A 409 -17.61 28.76 -5.82
CA GLU A 409 -17.04 29.83 -5.01
C GLU A 409 -15.60 29.43 -4.65
#